data_2021feb3f477ec6cbafda30f061cc6bd
#
_entry.id   2021feb3f477ec6cbafda30f061cc6bd
#
_cell.length_a   1.000
_cell.length_b   1.000
_cell.length_c   1.000
_cell.angle_alpha   90.00
_cell.angle_beta   90.00
_cell.angle_gamma   90.00
#
_symmetry.space_group_name_H-M   'P 1'
#
loop_
_entity.id
_entity.type
_entity.pdbx_description
1 polymer ?
#
loop_
_entity_poly.entity_id
_entity_poly.type
_entity_poly.pdbx_seq_one_letter_code
_entity_poly.pdbx_strand_id
1 'polypeptide(L)'
;MMNVIKELKVRGLLITPEVNASLNSDKYIAISEKTLEFYSELHEDSLIDPEEFIKQVEASNYVISSQKQQAFVHKSVAVPVVTDSDKNCFIPSYFTGRAKTLKSVFDIIEIEDNLYYSDSSLLTQARDTENYILKENGYKDVVSCAYYENKSSVVHSDVNRGFINKDRAIKCVDTEGYVHKNSAHAYVNEDGETIYYAHRNNVPGRSHKTLHFNETVIREPQELPDRTIGIELEYDNAVKLSRKVFEKERLKKLWSVTYDGSIDRNIGGELISVPITIDELDIVEEMILLASDCNSTMDDNCGFHVHIGARDLSFKDITAIINLAKNTEDDMYKIAKVSEERKNRRYCKPLDDIYDGFLSNYSKKNALTMFYGSEERASERQLGNKYWRQRYYWINIDRCFRFANDKQLRTIEFRQHPSIESYEDFENFILLCYYFVEYAVNNLVSKCKNSTLEDIVESADIKHKEQLKKYIN
;
A
#
# COMPACT_ATOMS: atom_id res chain seq x y z
N MET A 1 -25.88 31.98 -34.05
CA MET A 1 -24.79 31.77 -33.08
C MET A 1 -25.25 32.35 -31.74
N MET A 2 -25.36 31.55 -30.71
CA MET A 2 -25.81 32.00 -29.38
C MET A 2 -24.75 32.92 -28.79
N ASN A 3 -25.16 34.07 -28.26
CA ASN A 3 -24.25 34.95 -27.50
C ASN A 3 -24.15 34.39 -26.07
N VAL A 4 -23.16 33.55 -25.84
CA VAL A 4 -22.92 32.82 -24.59
C VAL A 4 -22.92 33.77 -23.38
N ILE A 5 -22.23 34.90 -23.47
CA ILE A 5 -22.14 35.86 -22.35
C ILE A 5 -23.49 36.49 -22.03
N LYS A 6 -24.30 36.74 -23.04
CA LYS A 6 -25.66 37.31 -22.82
C LYS A 6 -26.51 36.26 -22.07
N GLU A 7 -26.43 35.02 -22.44
CA GLU A 7 -27.17 33.93 -21.80
C GLU A 7 -26.70 33.73 -20.34
N LEU A 8 -25.40 33.63 -20.13
CA LEU A 8 -24.82 33.51 -18.78
C LEU A 8 -25.24 34.68 -17.87
N LYS A 9 -25.30 35.90 -18.44
CA LYS A 9 -25.76 37.11 -17.70
C LYS A 9 -27.23 37.02 -17.33
N VAL A 10 -28.08 36.62 -18.26
CA VAL A 10 -29.54 36.47 -18.03
C VAL A 10 -29.81 35.41 -16.95
N ARG A 11 -29.07 34.32 -16.95
CA ARG A 11 -29.19 33.26 -15.95
C ARG A 11 -28.50 33.58 -14.62
N GLY A 12 -27.79 34.69 -14.50
CA GLY A 12 -27.11 35.11 -13.27
C GLY A 12 -25.89 34.25 -12.94
N LEU A 13 -25.21 33.69 -13.94
CA LEU A 13 -24.09 32.78 -13.79
C LEU A 13 -22.70 33.46 -13.82
N LEU A 14 -22.65 34.77 -13.96
CA LEU A 14 -21.41 35.54 -13.99
C LEU A 14 -21.10 36.17 -12.63
N ILE A 15 -19.87 36.01 -12.16
CA ILE A 15 -19.35 36.73 -10.99
C ILE A 15 -18.75 38.06 -11.49
N THR A 16 -19.58 39.09 -11.54
CA THR A 16 -19.16 40.47 -11.85
C THR A 16 -18.50 41.11 -10.62
N PRO A 17 -17.85 42.30 -10.75
CA PRO A 17 -17.34 43.02 -9.60
C PRO A 17 -18.41 43.31 -8.53
N GLU A 18 -19.63 43.61 -8.93
CA GLU A 18 -20.75 43.87 -8.01
C GLU A 18 -21.21 42.58 -7.31
N VAL A 19 -21.30 41.48 -8.04
CA VAL A 19 -21.62 40.18 -7.45
C VAL A 19 -20.52 39.76 -6.48
N ASN A 20 -19.23 39.93 -6.85
CA ASN A 20 -18.11 39.62 -5.99
C ASN A 20 -18.13 40.43 -4.67
N ALA A 21 -18.51 41.70 -4.69
CA ALA A 21 -18.61 42.53 -3.49
C ALA A 21 -19.67 42.03 -2.49
N SER A 22 -20.70 41.32 -2.96
CA SER A 22 -21.78 40.72 -2.14
C SER A 22 -21.73 39.19 -2.10
N LEU A 23 -20.60 38.59 -2.49
CA LEU A 23 -20.45 37.16 -2.55
C LEU A 23 -20.34 36.54 -1.15
N ASN A 24 -20.89 35.36 -0.98
CA ASN A 24 -20.64 34.46 0.16
C ASN A 24 -20.48 33.03 -0.35
N SER A 25 -20.12 32.10 0.54
CA SER A 25 -19.87 30.69 0.19
C SER A 25 -21.10 30.05 -0.46
N ASP A 26 -22.28 30.21 0.12
CA ASP A 26 -23.51 29.57 -0.37
C ASP A 26 -23.92 30.12 -1.74
N LYS A 27 -23.80 31.42 -1.92
CA LYS A 27 -24.07 32.07 -3.21
C LYS A 27 -23.10 31.64 -4.29
N TYR A 28 -21.82 31.46 -3.94
CA TYR A 28 -20.82 30.97 -4.87
C TYR A 28 -21.12 29.53 -5.28
N ILE A 29 -21.40 28.64 -4.32
CA ILE A 29 -21.75 27.22 -4.58
C ILE A 29 -22.96 27.17 -5.53
N ALA A 30 -24.02 27.90 -5.22
CA ALA A 30 -25.22 27.90 -6.06
C ALA A 30 -24.97 28.43 -7.49
N ILE A 31 -24.09 29.41 -7.68
CA ILE A 31 -23.68 29.87 -9.01
C ILE A 31 -22.88 28.80 -9.72
N SER A 32 -21.94 28.15 -9.04
CA SER A 32 -21.06 27.07 -9.61
C SER A 32 -21.87 25.87 -10.05
N GLU A 33 -22.80 25.39 -9.24
CA GLU A 33 -23.67 24.25 -9.57
C GLU A 33 -24.50 24.54 -10.82
N LYS A 34 -25.19 25.71 -10.87
CA LYS A 34 -25.95 26.11 -12.04
C LYS A 34 -25.09 26.35 -13.29
N THR A 35 -23.83 26.73 -13.10
CA THR A 35 -22.88 26.90 -14.21
C THR A 35 -22.49 25.55 -14.79
N LEU A 36 -22.28 24.54 -13.94
CA LEU A 36 -22.00 23.17 -14.35
C LEU A 36 -23.21 22.55 -15.09
N GLU A 37 -24.43 22.74 -14.57
CA GLU A 37 -25.67 22.31 -15.24
C GLU A 37 -25.78 22.92 -16.65
N PHE A 38 -25.61 24.24 -16.74
CA PHE A 38 -25.64 24.95 -18.02
C PHE A 38 -24.57 24.45 -19.01
N TYR A 39 -23.37 24.14 -18.51
CA TYR A 39 -22.28 23.58 -19.33
C TYR A 39 -22.61 22.18 -19.84
N SER A 40 -23.25 21.35 -19.03
CA SER A 40 -23.75 20.04 -19.43
C SER A 40 -24.84 20.13 -20.49
N GLU A 41 -25.82 21.03 -20.32
CA GLU A 41 -26.87 21.28 -21.34
C GLU A 41 -26.26 21.65 -22.70
N LEU A 42 -25.24 22.53 -22.70
CA LEU A 42 -24.56 22.94 -23.95
C LEU A 42 -23.83 21.76 -24.63
N HIS A 43 -23.30 20.84 -23.84
CA HIS A 43 -22.57 19.67 -24.32
C HIS A 43 -23.50 18.59 -24.88
N GLU A 44 -24.61 18.32 -24.20
CA GLU A 44 -25.60 17.32 -24.62
C GLU A 44 -26.29 17.73 -25.93
N ASP A 45 -26.58 19.01 -26.10
CA ASP A 45 -27.22 19.53 -27.30
C ASP A 45 -26.26 19.82 -28.46
N SER A 46 -24.95 19.63 -28.27
CA SER A 46 -23.89 19.92 -29.26
C SER A 46 -23.99 21.32 -29.89
N LEU A 47 -24.46 22.30 -29.09
CA LEU A 47 -24.77 23.66 -29.59
C LEU A 47 -23.54 24.52 -29.83
N ILE A 48 -22.41 24.21 -29.15
CA ILE A 48 -21.16 24.94 -29.29
C ILE A 48 -19.96 24.05 -28.93
N ASP A 49 -18.88 24.20 -29.68
CA ASP A 49 -17.60 23.56 -29.38
C ASP A 49 -17.04 24.06 -28.03
N PRO A 50 -16.57 23.19 -27.13
CA PRO A 50 -16.01 23.58 -25.82
C PRO A 50 -14.86 24.60 -25.90
N GLU A 51 -13.98 24.45 -26.89
CA GLU A 51 -12.85 25.40 -27.06
C GLU A 51 -13.36 26.77 -27.53
N GLU A 52 -14.34 26.80 -28.42
CA GLU A 52 -14.96 28.04 -28.88
C GLU A 52 -15.75 28.73 -27.75
N PHE A 53 -16.41 27.94 -26.89
CA PHE A 53 -17.08 28.46 -25.69
C PHE A 53 -16.08 29.16 -24.76
N ILE A 54 -14.96 28.53 -24.44
CA ILE A 54 -13.92 29.10 -23.59
C ILE A 54 -13.37 30.39 -24.21
N LYS A 55 -13.06 30.39 -25.52
CA LYS A 55 -12.58 31.59 -26.23
C LYS A 55 -13.57 32.77 -26.15
N GLN A 56 -14.87 32.52 -26.26
CA GLN A 56 -15.88 33.55 -26.15
C GLN A 56 -15.96 34.12 -24.72
N VAL A 57 -15.82 33.27 -23.70
CA VAL A 57 -15.78 33.68 -22.30
C VAL A 57 -14.56 34.56 -22.03
N GLU A 58 -13.38 34.13 -22.45
CA GLU A 58 -12.13 34.85 -22.24
C GLU A 58 -12.05 36.16 -23.00
N ALA A 59 -12.59 36.23 -24.26
CA ALA A 59 -12.69 37.42 -25.06
C ALA A 59 -13.67 38.49 -24.43
N SER A 60 -14.56 38.03 -23.55
CA SER A 60 -15.53 38.87 -22.86
C SER A 60 -15.08 39.32 -21.45
N ASN A 61 -13.77 39.24 -21.16
CA ASN A 61 -13.16 39.59 -19.87
C ASN A 61 -13.55 38.71 -18.67
N TYR A 62 -13.92 37.45 -18.92
CA TYR A 62 -14.16 36.47 -17.87
C TYR A 62 -13.11 35.35 -17.94
N VAL A 63 -12.88 34.67 -16.83
CA VAL A 63 -12.07 33.51 -16.69
C VAL A 63 -12.84 32.44 -15.92
N ILE A 64 -12.51 31.18 -16.12
CA ILE A 64 -13.13 30.08 -15.40
C ILE A 64 -12.41 29.93 -14.06
N SER A 65 -13.16 29.87 -12.96
CA SER A 65 -12.59 29.61 -11.65
C SER A 65 -12.32 28.11 -11.51
N SER A 66 -11.46 27.77 -10.66
CA SER A 66 -10.90 26.50 -10.18
C SER A 66 -11.28 25.18 -10.89
N GLN A 67 -10.42 24.19 -10.78
CA GLN A 67 -10.66 22.83 -11.32
C GLN A 67 -11.82 22.08 -10.64
N LYS A 68 -12.17 22.43 -9.38
CA LYS A 68 -13.20 21.73 -8.61
C LYS A 68 -14.58 22.36 -8.72
N GLN A 69 -14.64 23.66 -8.94
CA GLN A 69 -15.89 24.43 -9.02
C GLN A 69 -15.79 25.44 -10.15
N GLN A 70 -16.46 25.18 -11.24
CA GLN A 70 -16.40 26.03 -12.43
C GLN A 70 -17.41 27.18 -12.29
N ALA A 71 -16.93 28.41 -12.16
CA ALA A 71 -17.72 29.62 -12.24
C ALA A 71 -17.01 30.62 -13.16
N PHE A 72 -17.76 31.53 -13.79
CA PHE A 72 -17.19 32.52 -14.67
C PHE A 72 -16.97 33.82 -13.88
N VAL A 73 -15.69 34.14 -13.64
CA VAL A 73 -15.27 35.30 -12.83
C VAL A 73 -14.73 36.39 -13.73
N HIS A 74 -15.18 37.63 -13.53
CA HIS A 74 -14.64 38.75 -14.26
C HIS A 74 -13.16 38.99 -13.93
N LYS A 75 -12.33 39.22 -14.93
CA LYS A 75 -10.86 39.34 -14.79
C LYS A 75 -10.43 40.40 -13.76
N SER A 76 -11.19 41.49 -13.59
CA SER A 76 -10.84 42.51 -12.59
C SER A 76 -11.01 42.10 -11.13
N VAL A 77 -11.70 40.99 -10.86
CA VAL A 77 -11.90 40.42 -9.52
C VAL A 77 -11.47 38.97 -9.43
N ALA A 78 -10.81 38.47 -10.45
CA ALA A 78 -10.22 37.13 -10.49
C ALA A 78 -8.78 37.22 -9.96
N VAL A 79 -8.45 36.34 -8.99
CA VAL A 79 -7.12 36.27 -8.42
C VAL A 79 -6.52 34.89 -8.81
N PRO A 80 -5.30 34.89 -9.37
CA PRO A 80 -4.65 33.64 -9.76
C PRO A 80 -4.29 32.78 -8.55
N VAL A 81 -4.42 31.47 -8.72
CA VAL A 81 -3.99 30.43 -7.76
C VAL A 81 -2.95 29.56 -8.43
N VAL A 82 -1.85 29.34 -7.75
CA VAL A 82 -0.78 28.44 -8.22
C VAL A 82 -1.25 27.00 -8.16
N THR A 83 -1.09 26.29 -9.26
CA THR A 83 -1.48 24.87 -9.38
C THR A 83 -0.31 24.03 -9.86
N ASP A 84 -0.40 22.72 -9.66
CA ASP A 84 0.60 21.73 -10.11
C ASP A 84 0.65 21.56 -11.64
N SER A 85 -0.30 22.13 -12.34
CA SER A 85 -0.39 22.13 -13.80
C SER A 85 -0.26 23.55 -14.32
N ASP A 86 0.35 23.75 -15.49
CA ASP A 86 0.49 25.04 -16.18
C ASP A 86 -0.86 25.73 -16.55
N LYS A 87 -1.97 25.22 -16.05
CA LYS A 87 -3.29 25.81 -16.25
C LYS A 87 -3.52 26.92 -15.26
N ASN A 88 -3.78 28.11 -15.77
CA ASN A 88 -4.18 29.26 -14.97
C ASN A 88 -5.52 28.96 -14.26
N CYS A 89 -5.48 28.83 -12.93
CA CYS A 89 -6.66 28.76 -12.08
C CYS A 89 -6.89 30.11 -11.41
N PHE A 90 -8.15 30.45 -11.18
CA PHE A 90 -8.54 31.72 -10.59
C PHE A 90 -9.61 31.53 -9.52
N ILE A 91 -9.65 32.42 -8.54
CA ILE A 91 -10.74 32.49 -7.55
C ILE A 91 -11.26 33.90 -7.51
N PRO A 92 -12.54 34.13 -7.10
CA PRO A 92 -13.04 35.48 -6.82
C PRO A 92 -12.24 36.13 -5.67
N SER A 93 -11.86 37.39 -5.83
CA SER A 93 -11.07 38.13 -4.83
C SER A 93 -11.78 38.26 -3.46
N TYR A 94 -13.08 38.04 -3.40
CA TYR A 94 -13.83 37.93 -2.15
C TYR A 94 -13.20 36.89 -1.19
N PHE A 95 -12.62 35.82 -1.69
CA PHE A 95 -12.04 34.76 -0.88
C PHE A 95 -10.59 34.98 -0.44
N THR A 96 -9.88 35.95 -1.03
CA THR A 96 -8.46 36.20 -0.76
C THR A 96 -8.14 36.85 0.58
N GLY A 97 -9.06 37.63 1.17
CA GLY A 97 -8.85 38.34 2.44
C GLY A 97 -9.34 37.59 3.69
N ARG A 98 -9.88 36.37 3.56
CA ARG A 98 -10.58 35.67 4.65
C ARG A 98 -9.99 34.29 4.98
N ALA A 99 -8.88 33.92 4.38
CA ALA A 99 -8.21 32.61 4.58
C ALA A 99 -7.85 32.31 6.04
N LYS A 100 -7.89 33.29 6.95
CA LYS A 100 -7.52 33.10 8.37
C LYS A 100 -8.68 32.82 9.33
N THR A 101 -9.96 32.93 8.93
CA THR A 101 -11.07 32.92 9.90
C THR A 101 -12.36 32.18 9.52
N LEU A 102 -12.49 31.68 8.29
CA LEU A 102 -13.66 30.89 7.88
C LEU A 102 -13.20 29.75 6.99
N LYS A 103 -13.80 28.54 7.14
CA LYS A 103 -13.69 27.48 6.15
C LYS A 103 -14.10 28.07 4.79
N SER A 104 -13.10 28.46 4.00
CA SER A 104 -13.35 29.00 2.67
C SER A 104 -13.79 27.85 1.77
N VAL A 105 -14.63 28.14 0.79
CA VAL A 105 -15.07 27.16 -0.23
C VAL A 105 -13.86 26.54 -0.94
N PHE A 106 -12.69 27.16 -0.86
CA PHE A 106 -11.48 26.79 -1.60
C PHE A 106 -10.33 26.29 -0.73
N ASP A 107 -10.40 26.39 0.60
CA ASP A 107 -9.26 26.07 1.49
C ASP A 107 -7.92 26.63 0.96
N ILE A 108 -7.87 27.95 0.76
CA ILE A 108 -6.73 28.65 0.17
C ILE A 108 -5.71 29.01 1.24
N ILE A 109 -4.45 28.81 0.93
CA ILE A 109 -3.29 29.14 1.75
C ILE A 109 -2.43 30.15 0.99
N GLU A 110 -2.01 31.22 1.65
CA GLU A 110 -1.11 32.22 1.13
C GLU A 110 0.32 31.96 1.64
N ILE A 111 1.26 31.83 0.69
CA ILE A 111 2.69 31.66 0.97
C ILE A 111 3.45 32.60 0.01
N GLU A 112 4.28 33.49 0.56
CA GLU A 112 5.13 34.41 -0.22
C GLU A 112 4.35 35.17 -1.30
N ASP A 113 3.22 35.78 -0.91
CA ASP A 113 2.30 36.53 -1.78
C ASP A 113 1.62 35.70 -2.89
N ASN A 114 1.77 34.38 -2.87
CA ASN A 114 1.08 33.48 -3.79
C ASN A 114 -0.02 32.69 -3.07
N LEU A 115 -1.10 32.41 -3.80
CA LEU A 115 -2.22 31.61 -3.29
C LEU A 115 -2.13 30.17 -3.80
N TYR A 116 -2.36 29.21 -2.91
CA TYR A 116 -2.33 27.79 -3.18
C TYR A 116 -3.59 27.12 -2.64
N TYR A 117 -4.05 26.02 -3.25
CA TYR A 117 -5.01 25.13 -2.61
C TYR A 117 -4.31 24.33 -1.50
N SER A 118 -4.99 24.14 -0.36
CA SER A 118 -4.42 23.38 0.78
C SER A 118 -4.06 21.93 0.44
N ASP A 119 -4.71 21.35 -0.57
CA ASP A 119 -4.45 20.01 -1.09
C ASP A 119 -3.48 19.98 -2.29
N SER A 120 -2.85 21.12 -2.62
CA SER A 120 -1.83 21.19 -3.68
C SER A 120 -0.68 20.22 -3.40
N SER A 121 -0.22 19.50 -4.42
CA SER A 121 0.95 18.62 -4.33
C SER A 121 2.25 19.39 -4.05
N LEU A 122 2.27 20.69 -4.31
CA LEU A 122 3.41 21.57 -4.00
C LEU A 122 3.54 21.86 -2.51
N LEU A 123 2.44 21.76 -1.75
CA LEU A 123 2.38 22.06 -0.34
C LEU A 123 2.56 20.83 0.55
N THR A 124 3.00 21.09 1.77
CA THR A 124 2.98 20.13 2.87
C THR A 124 2.87 20.88 4.18
N GLN A 125 2.33 20.22 5.21
CA GLN A 125 2.35 20.77 6.56
C GLN A 125 3.66 20.36 7.23
N ALA A 126 4.42 21.35 7.72
CA ALA A 126 5.66 21.12 8.44
C ALA A 126 5.37 20.52 9.82
N ARG A 127 6.17 19.54 10.25
CA ARG A 127 5.94 18.84 11.53
C ARG A 127 6.37 19.62 12.76
N ASP A 128 7.29 20.54 12.59
CA ASP A 128 7.88 21.32 13.70
C ASP A 128 7.14 22.63 13.98
N THR A 129 6.41 23.14 13.03
CA THR A 129 5.68 24.42 13.16
C THR A 129 4.18 24.30 12.90
N GLU A 130 3.75 23.18 12.33
CA GLU A 130 2.37 22.97 11.83
C GLU A 130 1.96 23.93 10.71
N ASN A 131 2.87 24.77 10.22
CA ASN A 131 2.65 25.68 9.10
C ASN A 131 2.60 24.91 7.78
N TYR A 132 1.86 25.45 6.81
CA TYR A 132 1.98 25.02 5.43
C TYR A 132 3.21 25.65 4.79
N ILE A 133 4.00 24.84 4.12
CA ILE A 133 5.21 25.27 3.42
C ILE A 133 5.26 24.68 2.00
N LEU A 134 5.98 25.32 1.10
CA LEU A 134 6.35 24.71 -0.17
C LEU A 134 7.32 23.55 0.09
N LYS A 135 7.09 22.40 -0.55
CA LYS A 135 7.96 21.21 -0.38
C LYS A 135 9.41 21.49 -0.75
N GLU A 136 9.64 22.37 -1.74
CA GLU A 136 10.99 22.78 -2.17
C GLU A 136 11.74 23.58 -1.09
N ASN A 137 11.02 24.33 -0.24
CA ASN A 137 11.61 25.14 0.83
C ASN A 137 11.75 24.36 2.14
N GLY A 138 11.16 23.16 2.24
CA GLY A 138 11.18 22.31 3.43
C GLY A 138 12.32 21.31 3.47
N TYR A 139 12.74 20.97 4.67
CA TYR A 139 13.72 19.90 4.90
C TYR A 139 13.01 18.56 5.03
N LYS A 140 13.10 17.71 4.00
CA LYS A 140 12.46 16.39 3.99
C LYS A 140 13.28 15.37 4.78
N ASP A 141 12.67 14.79 5.80
CA ASP A 141 13.22 13.60 6.47
C ASP A 141 13.12 12.39 5.54
N VAL A 142 14.26 11.84 5.15
CA VAL A 142 14.36 10.74 4.18
C VAL A 142 13.82 9.40 4.71
N VAL A 143 13.65 9.27 6.03
CA VAL A 143 13.15 8.04 6.67
C VAL A 143 11.63 8.08 6.87
N SER A 144 11.11 9.18 7.41
CA SER A 144 9.67 9.34 7.67
C SER A 144 8.92 9.98 6.50
N CYS A 145 9.63 10.54 5.52
CA CYS A 145 9.09 11.37 4.45
C CYS A 145 8.36 12.65 4.94
N ALA A 146 8.47 13.00 6.20
CA ALA A 146 7.91 14.23 6.76
C ALA A 146 8.77 15.45 6.38
N TYR A 147 8.15 16.62 6.35
CA TYR A 147 8.83 17.88 6.09
C TYR A 147 8.93 18.72 7.35
N TYR A 148 10.00 19.50 7.44
CA TYR A 148 10.30 20.43 8.54
C TYR A 148 10.62 21.80 7.95
N GLU A 149 10.11 22.85 8.57
CA GLU A 149 10.35 24.23 8.15
C GLU A 149 11.73 24.72 8.64
N ASN A 150 12.09 24.33 9.87
CA ASN A 150 13.33 24.79 10.48
C ASN A 150 14.48 23.79 10.28
N LYS A 151 15.60 24.28 9.77
CA LYS A 151 16.84 23.49 9.65
C LYS A 151 17.33 22.95 11.00
N SER A 152 17.01 23.63 12.09
CA SER A 152 17.38 23.20 13.46
C SER A 152 16.65 21.94 13.92
N SER A 153 15.52 21.60 13.28
CA SER A 153 14.70 20.41 13.57
C SER A 153 15.22 19.15 12.90
N VAL A 154 16.19 19.26 11.99
CA VAL A 154 16.79 18.16 11.25
C VAL A 154 18.32 18.18 11.33
N VAL A 155 18.92 17.02 11.06
CA VAL A 155 20.39 16.88 10.88
C VAL A 155 20.65 16.09 9.61
N HIS A 156 21.76 16.39 8.94
CA HIS A 156 22.18 15.61 7.77
C HIS A 156 22.76 14.26 8.22
N SER A 157 22.41 13.21 7.48
CA SER A 157 22.92 11.86 7.69
C SER A 157 23.47 11.32 6.36
N ASP A 158 24.76 11.06 6.32
CA ASP A 158 25.40 10.46 5.13
C ASP A 158 24.96 9.01 4.94
N VAL A 159 24.74 8.29 6.04
CA VAL A 159 24.26 6.89 6.03
C VAL A 159 22.84 6.80 5.49
N ASN A 160 21.95 7.70 5.90
CA ASN A 160 20.58 7.77 5.41
C ASN A 160 20.45 8.56 4.11
N ARG A 161 21.54 9.19 3.63
CA ARG A 161 21.64 9.98 2.39
C ARG A 161 20.67 11.16 2.33
N GLY A 162 20.58 11.94 3.42
CA GLY A 162 19.74 13.12 3.49
C GLY A 162 19.47 13.60 4.91
N PHE A 163 18.49 14.49 5.04
CA PHE A 163 18.08 14.99 6.36
C PHE A 163 17.26 13.95 7.12
N ILE A 164 17.45 13.90 8.44
CA ILE A 164 16.64 13.09 9.37
C ILE A 164 16.20 13.98 10.52
N ASN A 165 15.07 13.66 11.15
CA ASN A 165 14.60 14.38 12.33
C ASN A 165 15.64 14.29 13.45
N LYS A 166 15.99 15.43 14.04
CA LYS A 166 17.02 15.54 15.09
C LYS A 166 16.68 14.73 16.34
N ASP A 167 15.40 14.67 16.74
CA ASP A 167 14.96 13.93 17.93
C ASP A 167 15.05 12.40 17.73
N ARG A 168 15.17 11.97 16.49
CA ARG A 168 15.37 10.57 16.10
C ARG A 168 16.78 10.27 15.60
N ALA A 169 17.66 11.25 15.67
CA ALA A 169 19.05 11.14 15.26
C ALA A 169 19.90 10.60 16.42
N ILE A 170 20.72 9.61 16.15
CA ILE A 170 21.65 9.03 17.10
C ILE A 170 23.07 9.21 16.55
N LYS A 171 23.98 9.66 17.40
CA LYS A 171 25.40 9.71 17.04
C LYS A 171 26.00 8.32 17.20
N CYS A 172 26.63 7.82 16.15
CA CYS A 172 27.26 6.51 16.15
C CYS A 172 28.78 6.64 16.30
N VAL A 173 29.41 5.64 16.90
CA VAL A 173 30.86 5.68 17.20
C VAL A 173 31.72 5.34 15.97
N ASP A 174 31.16 4.71 14.97
CA ASP A 174 31.83 4.30 13.74
C ASP A 174 31.60 5.26 12.55
N THR A 175 31.02 6.43 12.83
CA THR A 175 30.84 7.53 11.90
C THR A 175 30.89 8.87 12.64
N GLU A 176 31.36 9.92 12.01
CA GLU A 176 31.34 11.28 12.58
C GLU A 176 29.94 11.91 12.58
N GLY A 177 29.00 11.31 11.82
CA GLY A 177 27.67 11.82 11.58
C GLY A 177 26.58 11.22 12.48
N TYR A 178 25.36 11.64 12.18
CA TYR A 178 24.15 11.13 12.80
C TYR A 178 23.52 10.06 11.92
N VAL A 179 22.84 9.10 12.56
CA VAL A 179 22.07 8.04 11.90
C VAL A 179 20.67 8.02 12.53
N HIS A 180 19.64 7.79 11.74
CA HIS A 180 18.30 7.62 12.27
C HIS A 180 18.28 6.40 13.22
N LYS A 181 17.64 6.55 14.40
CA LYS A 181 17.65 5.51 15.44
C LYS A 181 17.21 4.12 14.97
N ASN A 182 16.30 4.06 14.00
CA ASN A 182 15.84 2.79 13.42
C ASN A 182 16.87 2.16 12.46
N SER A 183 17.89 2.91 12.05
CA SER A 183 18.98 2.44 11.18
C SER A 183 20.29 2.23 11.97
N ALA A 184 20.34 2.66 13.24
CA ALA A 184 21.49 2.48 14.10
C ALA A 184 21.45 1.10 14.77
N HIS A 185 22.66 0.54 14.99
CA HIS A 185 22.83 -0.76 15.64
C HIS A 185 23.30 -0.55 17.07
N ALA A 186 22.45 -0.92 18.03
CA ALA A 186 22.77 -0.82 19.45
C ALA A 186 23.69 -1.99 19.89
N TYR A 187 24.64 -1.68 20.76
CA TYR A 187 25.50 -2.65 21.44
C TYR A 187 25.62 -2.25 22.92
N VAL A 188 25.40 -3.18 23.81
CA VAL A 188 25.60 -2.96 25.24
C VAL A 188 27.01 -3.48 25.61
N ASN A 189 27.88 -2.59 26.08
CA ASN A 189 29.23 -2.95 26.49
C ASN A 189 29.23 -3.67 27.87
N GLU A 190 30.41 -4.08 28.33
CA GLU A 190 30.57 -4.81 29.60
C GLU A 190 30.16 -3.95 30.81
N ASP A 191 30.24 -2.62 30.70
CA ASP A 191 29.83 -1.66 31.73
C ASP A 191 28.32 -1.37 31.73
N GLY A 192 27.56 -1.99 30.83
CA GLY A 192 26.11 -1.81 30.68
C GLY A 192 25.70 -0.57 29.87
N GLU A 193 26.64 0.13 29.22
CA GLU A 193 26.35 1.30 28.41
C GLU A 193 25.91 0.88 26.99
N THR A 194 24.91 1.58 26.47
CA THR A 194 24.44 1.37 25.08
C THR A 194 25.24 2.25 24.11
N ILE A 195 26.00 1.61 23.25
CA ILE A 195 26.79 2.23 22.19
C ILE A 195 26.10 1.98 20.83
N TYR A 196 26.07 2.98 19.97
CA TYR A 196 25.40 2.88 18.68
C TYR A 196 26.41 2.89 17.54
N TYR A 197 26.18 2.04 16.54
CA TYR A 197 26.97 1.89 15.32
C TYR A 197 26.11 2.17 14.09
N ALA A 198 26.67 2.88 13.11
CA ALA A 198 26.04 3.11 11.83
C ALA A 198 26.09 1.87 10.93
N HIS A 199 27.16 1.12 11.06
CA HIS A 199 27.40 -0.07 10.25
C HIS A 199 27.40 -1.33 11.12
N ARG A 200 26.56 -2.28 10.73
CA ARG A 200 26.36 -3.53 11.45
C ARG A 200 27.67 -4.30 11.70
N ASN A 201 28.55 -4.29 10.70
CA ASN A 201 29.82 -5.04 10.76
C ASN A 201 30.82 -4.45 11.78
N ASN A 202 30.63 -3.20 12.20
CA ASN A 202 31.50 -2.54 13.17
C ASN A 202 31.11 -2.80 14.63
N VAL A 203 29.96 -3.45 14.86
CA VAL A 203 29.49 -3.76 16.22
C VAL A 203 30.35 -4.85 16.84
N PRO A 204 30.99 -4.63 18.03
CA PRO A 204 31.84 -5.59 18.67
C PRO A 204 31.15 -6.94 18.94
N GLY A 205 31.87 -8.04 18.71
CA GLY A 205 31.37 -9.39 18.96
C GLY A 205 30.32 -9.89 17.96
N ARG A 206 29.94 -9.10 16.97
CA ARG A 206 28.96 -9.49 15.93
C ARG A 206 29.53 -10.23 14.74
N SER A 207 30.83 -10.31 14.56
CA SER A 207 31.46 -11.08 13.48
C SER A 207 31.09 -12.57 13.48
N HIS A 208 30.47 -13.06 14.57
CA HIS A 208 30.02 -14.44 14.72
C HIS A 208 28.49 -14.63 14.85
N LYS A 209 27.70 -13.54 14.80
CA LYS A 209 26.23 -13.60 14.88
C LYS A 209 25.55 -13.13 13.61
N THR A 210 26.13 -13.37 12.45
CA THR A 210 25.52 -13.07 11.16
C THR A 210 24.62 -14.21 10.76
N LEU A 211 23.42 -13.89 10.24
CA LEU A 211 22.60 -14.84 9.52
C LEU A 211 23.44 -15.47 8.40
N HIS A 212 23.41 -16.78 8.29
CA HIS A 212 23.96 -17.46 7.13
C HIS A 212 22.93 -17.40 6.02
N PHE A 213 23.18 -16.56 5.02
CA PHE A 213 22.36 -16.51 3.82
C PHE A 213 22.79 -17.59 2.85
N ASN A 214 21.83 -18.22 2.20
CA ASN A 214 22.07 -19.03 1.02
C ASN A 214 21.43 -18.37 -0.19
N GLU A 215 21.92 -18.71 -1.37
CA GLU A 215 21.27 -18.31 -2.61
C GLU A 215 19.85 -18.84 -2.64
N THR A 216 18.96 -18.10 -3.31
CA THR A 216 17.57 -18.54 -3.49
C THR A 216 17.56 -19.91 -4.14
N VAL A 217 17.06 -20.90 -3.44
CA VAL A 217 16.92 -22.24 -3.98
C VAL A 217 15.73 -22.26 -4.94
N ILE A 218 15.96 -22.70 -6.15
CA ILE A 218 14.94 -22.80 -7.19
C ILE A 218 14.73 -24.28 -7.51
N ARG A 219 13.50 -24.74 -7.43
CA ARG A 219 13.08 -26.03 -7.96
C ARG A 219 12.53 -25.83 -9.37
N GLU A 220 12.96 -26.66 -10.32
CA GLU A 220 12.53 -26.50 -11.72
C GLU A 220 11.00 -26.67 -11.85
N PRO A 221 10.29 -25.69 -12.41
CA PRO A 221 8.82 -25.68 -12.44
C PRO A 221 8.21 -26.79 -13.31
N GLN A 222 8.98 -27.32 -14.23
CA GLN A 222 8.50 -28.36 -15.18
C GLN A 222 8.22 -29.70 -14.49
N GLU A 223 8.76 -29.91 -13.30
CA GLU A 223 8.61 -31.15 -12.52
C GLU A 223 7.47 -31.05 -11.49
N LEU A 224 6.81 -29.89 -11.38
CA LEU A 224 5.82 -29.62 -10.35
C LEU A 224 4.40 -29.52 -10.93
N PRO A 225 3.38 -29.98 -10.19
CA PRO A 225 1.99 -29.74 -10.54
C PRO A 225 1.67 -28.25 -10.53
N ASP A 226 0.55 -27.87 -11.14
CA ASP A 226 0.12 -26.47 -11.17
C ASP A 226 -0.15 -25.91 -9.77
N ARG A 227 -0.64 -26.76 -8.87
CA ARG A 227 -0.91 -26.39 -7.48
C ARG A 227 0.24 -26.79 -6.57
N THR A 228 1.14 -25.83 -6.34
CA THR A 228 2.26 -25.95 -5.42
C THR A 228 2.02 -25.15 -4.14
N ILE A 229 2.79 -25.45 -3.11
CA ILE A 229 2.78 -24.76 -1.83
C ILE A 229 4.16 -24.15 -1.61
N GLY A 230 4.22 -22.88 -1.25
CA GLY A 230 5.44 -22.21 -0.78
C GLY A 230 5.22 -21.71 0.65
N ILE A 231 6.23 -21.77 1.46
CA ILE A 231 6.17 -21.41 2.87
C ILE A 231 7.21 -20.32 3.15
N GLU A 232 6.79 -19.27 3.85
CA GLU A 232 7.67 -18.25 4.44
C GLU A 232 7.48 -18.27 5.96
N LEU A 233 8.58 -18.48 6.70
CA LEU A 233 8.62 -18.51 8.16
C LEU A 233 9.50 -17.37 8.66
N GLU A 234 8.95 -16.44 9.41
CA GLU A 234 9.69 -15.34 10.00
C GLU A 234 10.06 -15.67 11.45
N TYR A 235 11.32 -15.48 11.81
CA TYR A 235 11.84 -15.67 13.16
C TYR A 235 12.55 -14.39 13.64
N ASP A 236 12.26 -13.93 14.84
CA ASP A 236 12.94 -12.79 15.47
C ASP A 236 14.38 -13.14 15.90
N ASN A 237 14.68 -14.43 16.09
CA ASN A 237 16.01 -14.94 16.35
C ASN A 237 16.30 -16.19 15.48
N ALA A 238 16.89 -15.98 14.31
CA ALA A 238 17.18 -17.03 13.33
C ALA A 238 18.69 -17.36 13.18
N VAL A 239 19.58 -16.77 13.96
CA VAL A 239 21.04 -16.90 13.75
C VAL A 239 21.52 -18.33 13.87
N LYS A 240 21.15 -19.04 14.94
CA LYS A 240 21.53 -20.45 15.15
C LYS A 240 20.84 -21.35 14.12
N LEU A 241 19.56 -21.08 13.85
CA LEU A 241 18.77 -21.81 12.88
C LEU A 241 19.35 -21.70 11.47
N SER A 242 19.67 -20.49 11.01
CA SER A 242 20.27 -20.28 9.68
C SER A 242 21.56 -21.05 9.49
N ARG A 243 22.42 -21.11 10.53
CA ARG A 243 23.64 -21.91 10.50
C ARG A 243 23.32 -23.39 10.36
N LYS A 244 22.36 -23.92 11.13
CA LYS A 244 21.95 -25.30 11.10
C LYS A 244 21.32 -25.73 9.77
N VAL A 245 20.52 -24.84 9.16
CA VAL A 245 20.01 -25.04 7.79
C VAL A 245 21.18 -25.21 6.81
N PHE A 246 22.19 -24.33 6.94
CA PHE A 246 23.35 -24.36 6.06
C PHE A 246 24.22 -25.60 6.23
N GLU A 247 24.33 -26.16 7.46
CA GLU A 247 25.07 -27.39 7.78
C GLU A 247 24.37 -28.66 7.27
N LYS A 248 23.05 -28.64 7.05
CA LYS A 248 22.27 -29.79 6.60
C LYS A 248 22.04 -29.74 5.09
N GLU A 249 22.69 -30.58 4.31
CA GLU A 249 22.62 -30.60 2.84
C GLU A 249 21.18 -30.72 2.28
N ARG A 250 20.29 -31.46 2.94
CA ARG A 250 18.88 -31.56 2.56
C ARG A 250 18.19 -30.23 2.72
N LEU A 251 18.25 -29.59 3.90
CA LEU A 251 17.56 -28.36 4.20
C LEU A 251 18.09 -27.17 3.39
N LYS A 252 19.42 -27.12 3.19
CA LYS A 252 20.06 -26.12 2.34
C LYS A 252 19.53 -26.12 0.90
N LYS A 253 19.08 -27.25 0.38
CA LYS A 253 18.48 -27.38 -0.96
C LYS A 253 16.99 -27.10 -0.98
N LEU A 254 16.34 -27.10 0.16
CA LEU A 254 14.88 -26.93 0.28
C LEU A 254 14.47 -25.60 0.85
N TRP A 255 15.38 -24.90 1.53
CA TRP A 255 15.09 -23.64 2.20
C TRP A 255 16.13 -22.58 1.90
N SER A 256 15.65 -21.39 1.54
CA SER A 256 16.45 -20.17 1.49
C SER A 256 16.35 -19.46 2.83
N VAL A 257 17.46 -18.91 3.31
CA VAL A 257 17.48 -18.00 4.45
C VAL A 257 17.71 -16.60 3.93
N THR A 258 16.79 -15.71 4.19
CA THR A 258 16.85 -14.33 3.75
C THR A 258 16.66 -13.35 4.91
N TYR A 259 16.85 -12.09 4.60
CA TYR A 259 16.62 -10.99 5.50
C TYR A 259 15.24 -10.40 5.25
N ASP A 260 14.42 -10.27 6.29
CA ASP A 260 13.19 -9.49 6.25
C ASP A 260 13.34 -8.16 6.99
N GLY A 261 12.83 -7.08 6.37
CA GLY A 261 12.92 -5.72 6.90
C GLY A 261 11.90 -5.40 8.00
N SER A 262 10.95 -6.30 8.27
CA SER A 262 9.88 -6.13 9.27
C SER A 262 10.29 -6.66 10.66
N ILE A 263 11.24 -7.59 10.71
CA ILE A 263 11.76 -8.22 11.93
C ILE A 263 13.09 -7.61 12.39
N ASP A 264 13.57 -8.00 13.58
CA ASP A 264 14.85 -7.47 14.10
C ASP A 264 15.98 -7.68 13.09
N ARG A 265 16.49 -6.57 12.60
CA ARG A 265 17.50 -6.53 11.54
C ARG A 265 18.83 -7.19 11.90
N ASN A 266 19.02 -7.58 13.14
CA ASN A 266 20.31 -8.06 13.65
C ASN A 266 20.35 -9.59 13.76
N ILE A 267 19.25 -10.16 14.17
CA ILE A 267 19.17 -11.59 14.50
C ILE A 267 17.96 -12.28 13.87
N GLY A 268 16.95 -11.51 13.43
CA GLY A 268 15.78 -12.02 12.76
C GLY A 268 16.07 -12.43 11.33
N GLY A 269 15.31 -13.36 10.81
CA GLY A 269 15.44 -13.87 9.45
C GLY A 269 14.17 -14.53 8.97
N GLU A 270 14.04 -14.60 7.66
CA GLU A 270 12.96 -15.26 6.94
C GLU A 270 13.49 -16.52 6.28
N LEU A 271 12.81 -17.63 6.48
CA LEU A 271 13.07 -18.90 5.83
C LEU A 271 12.00 -19.15 4.77
N ILE A 272 12.43 -19.31 3.54
CA ILE A 272 11.54 -19.50 2.38
C ILE A 272 11.78 -20.90 1.82
N SER A 273 10.72 -21.71 1.76
CA SER A 273 10.80 -23.04 1.15
C SER A 273 10.91 -22.96 -0.38
N VAL A 274 11.46 -24.00 -1.00
CA VAL A 274 11.17 -24.28 -2.41
C VAL A 274 9.66 -24.54 -2.57
N PRO A 275 9.09 -24.42 -3.78
CA PRO A 275 7.74 -24.93 -4.04
C PRO A 275 7.68 -26.43 -3.76
N ILE A 276 6.74 -26.85 -2.92
CA ILE A 276 6.48 -28.24 -2.54
C ILE A 276 5.07 -28.66 -2.95
N THR A 277 4.80 -29.94 -2.91
CA THR A 277 3.44 -30.49 -3.08
C THR A 277 2.79 -30.75 -1.72
N ILE A 278 1.49 -31.02 -1.73
CA ILE A 278 0.72 -31.35 -0.51
C ILE A 278 1.22 -32.62 0.20
N ASP A 279 1.91 -33.49 -0.52
CA ASP A 279 2.48 -34.74 0.03
C ASP A 279 3.90 -34.55 0.59
N GLU A 280 4.48 -33.37 0.49
CA GLU A 280 5.85 -33.04 0.94
C GLU A 280 5.84 -32.13 2.21
N LEU A 281 4.77 -32.11 2.99
CA LEU A 281 4.67 -31.25 4.18
C LEU A 281 5.64 -31.67 5.31
N ASP A 282 6.20 -32.90 5.27
CA ASP A 282 7.29 -33.32 6.16
C ASP A 282 8.51 -32.38 6.13
N ILE A 283 8.73 -31.70 5.02
CA ILE A 283 9.79 -30.69 4.87
C ILE A 283 9.56 -29.50 5.82
N VAL A 284 8.30 -29.12 6.05
CA VAL A 284 7.92 -28.03 6.96
C VAL A 284 8.09 -28.51 8.41
N GLU A 285 7.67 -29.74 8.72
CA GLU A 285 7.85 -30.34 10.05
C GLU A 285 9.33 -30.36 10.45
N GLU A 286 10.22 -30.88 9.57
CA GLU A 286 11.66 -30.90 9.82
C GLU A 286 12.22 -29.51 10.14
N MET A 287 11.74 -28.45 9.46
CA MET A 287 12.20 -27.08 9.71
C MET A 287 11.72 -26.55 11.05
N ILE A 288 10.46 -26.79 11.42
CA ILE A 288 9.88 -26.35 12.69
C ILE A 288 10.57 -27.02 13.86
N LEU A 289 10.81 -28.33 13.78
CA LEU A 289 11.58 -29.08 14.79
C LEU A 289 13.00 -28.56 14.93
N LEU A 290 13.67 -28.25 13.81
CA LEU A 290 15.00 -27.66 13.84
C LEU A 290 15.00 -26.24 14.46
N ALA A 291 13.97 -25.44 14.19
CA ALA A 291 13.80 -24.11 14.78
C ALA A 291 13.65 -24.19 16.30
N SER A 292 12.84 -25.15 16.78
CA SER A 292 12.69 -25.44 18.21
C SER A 292 14.02 -25.86 18.85
N ASP A 293 14.76 -26.78 18.25
CA ASP A 293 16.09 -27.20 18.71
C ASP A 293 17.12 -26.06 18.77
N CYS A 294 16.91 -25.05 17.93
CA CYS A 294 17.74 -23.86 17.90
C CYS A 294 17.30 -22.78 18.92
N ASN A 295 16.19 -22.97 19.62
CA ASN A 295 15.50 -21.96 20.43
C ASN A 295 15.23 -20.69 19.60
N SER A 296 14.84 -20.86 18.34
CA SER A 296 14.39 -19.76 17.51
C SER A 296 12.99 -19.38 17.92
N THR A 297 12.76 -18.08 18.03
CA THR A 297 11.51 -17.52 18.53
C THR A 297 10.78 -16.74 17.43
N MET A 298 9.48 -16.73 17.54
CA MET A 298 8.58 -15.91 16.72
C MET A 298 7.80 -15.01 17.65
N ASP A 299 7.96 -13.70 17.50
CA ASP A 299 7.17 -12.71 18.23
C ASP A 299 5.93 -12.29 17.44
N ASP A 300 5.13 -11.39 18.01
CA ASP A 300 3.91 -10.87 17.36
C ASP A 300 4.16 -10.11 16.05
N ASN A 301 5.43 -9.79 15.73
CA ASN A 301 5.80 -9.14 14.48
C ASN A 301 6.16 -10.17 13.40
N CYS A 302 6.47 -11.41 13.79
CA CYS A 302 6.73 -12.50 12.89
C CYS A 302 5.44 -13.01 12.24
N GLY A 303 5.54 -13.44 11.00
CA GLY A 303 4.44 -14.00 10.22
C GLY A 303 4.75 -15.40 9.70
N PHE A 304 3.68 -16.12 9.48
CA PHE A 304 3.66 -17.34 8.70
C PHE A 304 2.87 -17.10 7.43
N HIS A 305 3.54 -17.18 6.29
CA HIS A 305 2.90 -16.95 5.00
C HIS A 305 2.83 -18.24 4.20
N VAL A 306 1.65 -18.49 3.63
CA VAL A 306 1.40 -19.66 2.76
C VAL A 306 1.13 -19.16 1.35
N HIS A 307 1.93 -19.61 0.40
CA HIS A 307 1.80 -19.32 -1.02
C HIS A 307 1.22 -20.54 -1.74
N ILE A 308 0.11 -20.36 -2.43
CA ILE A 308 -0.49 -21.41 -3.25
C ILE A 308 -0.27 -21.07 -4.72
N GLY A 309 0.25 -22.03 -5.49
CA GLY A 309 0.53 -21.90 -6.92
C GLY A 309 -0.72 -21.43 -7.70
N ALA A 310 -0.51 -20.48 -8.60
CA ALA A 310 -1.57 -19.80 -9.35
C ALA A 310 -1.23 -19.63 -10.85
N ARG A 311 -0.35 -20.49 -11.39
CA ARG A 311 0.11 -20.38 -12.79
C ARG A 311 -0.96 -20.70 -13.81
N ASP A 312 -1.86 -21.59 -13.46
CA ASP A 312 -2.99 -22.07 -14.25
C ASP A 312 -4.22 -21.15 -14.14
N LEU A 313 -4.27 -20.26 -13.13
CA LEU A 313 -5.47 -19.52 -12.80
C LEU A 313 -5.79 -18.43 -13.81
N SER A 314 -7.06 -18.42 -14.25
CA SER A 314 -7.65 -17.36 -15.04
C SER A 314 -8.07 -16.16 -14.14
N PHE A 315 -8.40 -15.04 -14.76
CA PHE A 315 -8.99 -13.91 -14.06
C PHE A 315 -10.31 -14.27 -13.35
N LYS A 316 -11.10 -15.17 -13.93
CA LYS A 316 -12.35 -15.65 -13.33
C LYS A 316 -12.09 -16.45 -12.05
N ASP A 317 -11.05 -17.28 -12.03
CA ASP A 317 -10.67 -18.07 -10.85
C ASP A 317 -10.20 -17.14 -9.73
N ILE A 318 -9.37 -16.13 -10.04
CA ILE A 318 -8.96 -15.11 -9.07
C ILE A 318 -10.17 -14.34 -8.53
N THR A 319 -11.16 -14.05 -9.39
CA THR A 319 -12.41 -13.42 -8.96
C THR A 319 -13.21 -14.32 -8.00
N ALA A 320 -13.26 -15.63 -8.26
CA ALA A 320 -13.90 -16.60 -7.37
C ALA A 320 -13.19 -16.66 -6.02
N ILE A 321 -11.85 -16.70 -6.02
CA ILE A 321 -11.03 -16.68 -4.81
C ILE A 321 -11.29 -15.44 -3.96
N ILE A 322 -11.33 -14.24 -4.57
CA ILE A 322 -11.59 -13.00 -3.82
C ILE A 322 -13.01 -12.95 -3.28
N ASN A 323 -14.00 -13.46 -4.01
CA ASN A 323 -15.37 -13.54 -3.50
C ASN A 323 -15.48 -14.52 -2.32
N LEU A 324 -14.82 -15.66 -2.40
CA LEU A 324 -14.73 -16.61 -1.29
C LEU A 324 -14.01 -15.98 -0.09
N ALA A 325 -12.87 -15.31 -0.33
CA ALA A 325 -12.10 -14.64 0.68
C ALA A 325 -12.93 -13.57 1.41
N LYS A 326 -13.70 -12.77 0.70
CA LYS A 326 -14.56 -11.76 1.31
C LYS A 326 -15.64 -12.37 2.19
N ASN A 327 -16.20 -13.51 1.77
CA ASN A 327 -17.27 -14.18 2.51
C ASN A 327 -16.77 -14.91 3.76
N THR A 328 -15.52 -15.39 3.76
CA THR A 328 -14.93 -16.17 4.85
C THR A 328 -13.89 -15.40 5.66
N GLU A 329 -13.76 -14.09 5.44
CA GLU A 329 -12.71 -13.23 6.01
C GLU A 329 -12.63 -13.32 7.54
N ASP A 330 -13.77 -13.16 8.22
CA ASP A 330 -13.83 -13.17 9.68
C ASP A 330 -13.51 -14.56 10.26
N ASP A 331 -13.98 -15.63 9.61
CA ASP A 331 -13.69 -16.99 10.03
C ASP A 331 -12.21 -17.34 9.85
N MET A 332 -11.59 -16.91 8.75
CA MET A 332 -10.16 -17.09 8.49
C MET A 332 -9.29 -16.34 9.52
N TYR A 333 -9.69 -15.15 9.94
CA TYR A 333 -9.01 -14.44 11.02
C TYR A 333 -9.17 -15.14 12.37
N LYS A 334 -10.37 -15.65 12.65
CA LYS A 334 -10.66 -16.37 13.89
C LYS A 334 -9.86 -17.67 14.00
N ILE A 335 -9.81 -18.47 12.94
CA ILE A 335 -9.05 -19.74 12.90
C ILE A 335 -7.56 -19.46 13.04
N ALA A 336 -7.04 -18.47 12.33
CA ALA A 336 -5.65 -18.06 12.47
C ALA A 336 -5.33 -17.34 13.79
N LYS A 337 -6.31 -17.22 14.71
CA LYS A 337 -6.16 -16.57 16.03
C LYS A 337 -5.54 -15.18 15.96
N VAL A 338 -5.89 -14.42 14.93
CA VAL A 338 -5.32 -13.09 14.67
C VAL A 338 -5.86 -12.08 15.69
N SER A 339 -4.96 -11.43 16.42
CA SER A 339 -5.36 -10.37 17.35
C SER A 339 -5.90 -9.14 16.60
N GLU A 340 -6.80 -8.38 17.24
CA GLU A 340 -7.31 -7.12 16.67
C GLU A 340 -6.17 -6.12 16.40
N GLU A 341 -5.12 -6.14 17.22
CA GLU A 341 -3.94 -5.31 16.99
C GLU A 341 -3.23 -5.70 15.69
N ARG A 342 -3.02 -7.00 15.43
CA ARG A 342 -2.40 -7.50 14.20
C ARG A 342 -3.28 -7.24 12.97
N LYS A 343 -4.60 -7.43 13.07
CA LYS A 343 -5.57 -7.14 12.01
C LYS A 343 -5.53 -5.67 11.57
N ASN A 344 -5.28 -4.76 12.51
CA ASN A 344 -5.15 -3.32 12.26
C ASN A 344 -3.74 -2.88 11.85
N ARG A 345 -2.74 -3.76 11.93
CA ARG A 345 -1.37 -3.48 11.43
C ARG A 345 -1.34 -3.46 9.91
N ARG A 346 -0.23 -2.93 9.38
CA ARG A 346 -0.04 -2.71 7.94
C ARG A 346 -0.05 -3.99 7.10
N TYR A 347 0.29 -5.16 7.65
CA TYR A 347 0.75 -6.31 6.88
C TYR A 347 -0.25 -7.45 6.67
N CYS A 348 -1.42 -7.39 7.29
CA CYS A 348 -2.48 -8.40 7.11
C CYS A 348 -3.89 -7.80 7.18
N LYS A 349 -4.11 -6.70 6.47
CA LYS A 349 -5.38 -5.96 6.48
C LYS A 349 -6.55 -6.77 5.93
N PRO A 350 -7.77 -6.53 6.42
CA PRO A 350 -9.00 -6.97 5.76
C PRO A 350 -9.13 -6.41 4.35
N LEU A 351 -9.90 -7.11 3.51
CA LEU A 351 -10.19 -6.66 2.15
C LEU A 351 -11.01 -5.37 2.19
N ASP A 352 -10.54 -4.36 1.48
CA ASP A 352 -11.17 -3.04 1.34
C ASP A 352 -11.63 -2.76 -0.11
N ASP A 353 -12.02 -1.53 -0.38
CA ASP A 353 -12.58 -1.04 -1.63
C ASP A 353 -11.72 -1.29 -2.89
N ILE A 354 -10.41 -1.50 -2.75
CA ILE A 354 -9.58 -1.83 -3.91
C ILE A 354 -9.96 -3.17 -4.57
N TYR A 355 -10.63 -4.05 -3.82
CA TYR A 355 -11.11 -5.34 -4.32
C TYR A 355 -12.51 -5.29 -4.93
N ASP A 356 -13.23 -4.17 -4.85
CA ASP A 356 -14.61 -4.03 -5.35
C ASP A 356 -14.76 -4.38 -6.83
N GLY A 357 -13.72 -4.13 -7.63
CA GLY A 357 -13.70 -4.52 -9.02
C GLY A 357 -13.81 -6.03 -9.26
N PHE A 358 -13.28 -6.85 -8.34
CA PHE A 358 -13.41 -8.31 -8.36
C PHE A 358 -14.77 -8.76 -7.80
N LEU A 359 -15.25 -8.09 -6.75
CA LEU A 359 -16.52 -8.42 -6.09
C LEU A 359 -17.74 -8.07 -6.94
N SER A 360 -17.66 -7.04 -7.78
CA SER A 360 -18.74 -6.50 -8.60
C SER A 360 -18.79 -7.03 -10.05
N ASN A 361 -18.02 -8.07 -10.38
CA ASN A 361 -17.94 -8.67 -11.72
C ASN A 361 -17.52 -7.68 -12.82
N TYR A 362 -16.65 -6.75 -12.53
CA TYR A 362 -16.10 -5.83 -13.52
C TYR A 362 -15.23 -6.59 -14.53
N SER A 363 -15.02 -5.98 -15.70
CA SER A 363 -14.03 -6.50 -16.64
C SER A 363 -12.65 -6.56 -15.98
N LYS A 364 -11.78 -7.48 -16.46
CA LYS A 364 -10.40 -7.60 -15.96
C LYS A 364 -9.69 -6.23 -15.93
N LYS A 365 -9.85 -5.42 -17.00
CA LYS A 365 -9.25 -4.10 -17.11
C LYS A 365 -9.71 -3.19 -15.95
N ASN A 366 -11.02 -3.09 -15.75
CA ASN A 366 -11.57 -2.21 -14.70
C ASN A 366 -11.23 -2.68 -13.30
N ALA A 367 -11.28 -3.99 -13.05
CA ALA A 367 -10.89 -4.55 -11.75
C ALA A 367 -9.42 -4.28 -11.42
N LEU A 368 -8.50 -4.43 -12.39
CA LEU A 368 -7.09 -4.13 -12.18
C LEU A 368 -6.83 -2.62 -12.04
N THR A 369 -7.58 -1.78 -12.77
CA THR A 369 -7.52 -0.32 -12.61
C THR A 369 -7.90 0.10 -11.20
N MET A 370 -8.96 -0.45 -10.62
CA MET A 370 -9.33 -0.20 -9.22
C MET A 370 -8.27 -0.72 -8.26
N PHE A 371 -7.83 -1.96 -8.45
CA PHE A 371 -6.85 -2.60 -7.58
C PHE A 371 -5.51 -1.84 -7.52
N TYR A 372 -5.02 -1.32 -8.63
CA TYR A 372 -3.78 -0.53 -8.69
C TYR A 372 -3.98 0.98 -8.62
N GLY A 373 -5.22 1.45 -8.68
CA GLY A 373 -5.60 2.86 -8.59
C GLY A 373 -5.50 3.65 -9.91
N SER A 374 -4.97 3.08 -10.99
CA SER A 374 -5.01 3.63 -12.35
C SER A 374 -4.68 2.59 -13.41
N GLU A 375 -5.06 2.83 -14.69
CA GLU A 375 -4.69 1.99 -15.83
C GLU A 375 -3.18 1.94 -16.06
N GLU A 376 -2.51 3.08 -15.88
CA GLU A 376 -1.06 3.19 -16.01
C GLU A 376 -0.36 2.27 -15.02
N ARG A 377 -0.69 2.34 -13.73
CA ARG A 377 -0.13 1.47 -12.68
C ARG A 377 -0.44 -0.01 -12.92
N ALA A 378 -1.65 -0.33 -13.39
CA ALA A 378 -2.00 -1.69 -13.75
C ALA A 378 -1.12 -2.22 -14.89
N SER A 379 -0.84 -1.38 -15.90
CA SER A 379 0.06 -1.71 -17.02
C SER A 379 1.51 -1.83 -16.56
N GLU A 380 2.01 -0.89 -15.75
CA GLU A 380 3.36 -0.91 -15.20
C GLU A 380 3.59 -2.13 -14.30
N ARG A 381 2.56 -2.53 -13.53
CA ARG A 381 2.66 -3.74 -12.70
C ARG A 381 2.79 -4.99 -13.55
N GLN A 382 2.09 -5.04 -14.63
CA GLN A 382 2.23 -6.09 -15.62
C GLN A 382 3.65 -6.14 -16.21
N LEU A 383 4.36 -5.02 -16.30
CA LEU A 383 5.76 -4.91 -16.73
C LEU A 383 6.78 -5.20 -15.62
N GLY A 384 6.32 -5.56 -14.41
CA GLY A 384 7.18 -5.96 -13.30
C GLY A 384 7.44 -4.91 -12.22
N ASN A 385 6.91 -3.68 -12.36
CA ASN A 385 7.04 -2.64 -11.34
C ASN A 385 6.38 -3.06 -10.01
N LYS A 386 6.99 -2.71 -8.89
CA LYS A 386 6.52 -3.11 -7.56
C LYS A 386 5.64 -2.02 -6.95
N TYR A 387 4.39 -2.38 -6.61
CA TYR A 387 3.49 -1.55 -5.83
C TYR A 387 3.28 -2.18 -4.45
N TRP A 388 3.64 -1.43 -3.41
CA TRP A 388 3.71 -1.96 -2.06
C TRP A 388 2.34 -2.10 -1.38
N ARG A 389 1.35 -1.25 -1.74
CA ARG A 389 0.07 -1.20 -1.04
C ARG A 389 -0.73 -2.50 -1.18
N GLN A 390 -0.75 -3.09 -2.35
CA GLN A 390 -1.57 -4.26 -2.70
C GLN A 390 -1.14 -5.55 -1.98
N ARG A 391 0.12 -5.62 -1.50
CA ARG A 391 0.65 -6.79 -0.82
C ARG A 391 0.35 -6.86 0.68
N TYR A 392 -0.35 -5.87 1.24
CA TYR A 392 -0.55 -5.75 2.68
C TYR A 392 -1.89 -6.29 3.19
N TYR A 393 -2.63 -6.99 2.36
CA TYR A 393 -3.87 -7.64 2.73
C TYR A 393 -3.63 -9.09 3.17
N TRP A 394 -4.54 -9.64 3.97
CA TRP A 394 -4.44 -11.00 4.48
C TRP A 394 -4.36 -12.07 3.38
N ILE A 395 -5.00 -11.78 2.24
CA ILE A 395 -4.83 -12.50 0.99
C ILE A 395 -4.24 -11.57 -0.05
N ASN A 396 -3.10 -11.93 -0.61
CA ASN A 396 -2.37 -11.13 -1.59
C ASN A 396 -2.37 -11.82 -2.95
N ILE A 397 -3.02 -11.20 -3.91
CA ILE A 397 -3.12 -11.66 -5.30
C ILE A 397 -2.22 -10.88 -6.26
N ASP A 398 -1.42 -9.94 -5.78
CA ASP A 398 -0.60 -9.07 -6.62
C ASP A 398 0.37 -9.86 -7.53
N ARG A 399 0.90 -10.98 -7.05
CA ARG A 399 1.79 -11.85 -7.83
C ARG A 399 1.08 -12.54 -9.02
N CYS A 400 -0.25 -12.68 -8.98
CA CYS A 400 -1.03 -13.29 -10.08
C CYS A 400 -1.04 -12.44 -11.35
N PHE A 401 -0.74 -11.15 -11.26
CA PHE A 401 -0.82 -10.19 -12.36
C PHE A 401 0.53 -9.76 -12.92
N ARG A 402 1.63 -10.33 -12.45
CA ARG A 402 2.96 -10.10 -13.04
C ARG A 402 3.07 -10.82 -14.39
N PHE A 403 3.72 -10.15 -15.36
CA PHE A 403 3.96 -10.76 -16.68
C PHE A 403 5.10 -11.76 -16.72
N ALA A 404 4.89 -12.62 -17.58
CA ALA A 404 5.56 -13.49 -18.53
C ALA A 404 6.96 -14.04 -18.21
N ASN A 405 7.89 -13.27 -17.69
CA ASN A 405 9.22 -13.80 -17.35
C ASN A 405 9.23 -14.51 -16.00
N ASP A 406 8.19 -14.32 -15.18
CA ASP A 406 8.03 -14.88 -13.83
C ASP A 406 6.78 -15.77 -13.70
N LYS A 407 6.44 -16.57 -14.70
CA LYS A 407 5.37 -17.58 -14.59
C LYS A 407 5.57 -18.50 -13.37
N GLN A 408 6.81 -18.66 -12.98
CA GLN A 408 7.23 -19.49 -11.84
C GLN A 408 6.74 -18.95 -10.49
N LEU A 409 6.57 -17.64 -10.35
CA LEU A 409 6.25 -16.98 -9.09
C LEU A 409 4.79 -16.53 -8.95
N ARG A 410 3.90 -17.01 -9.83
CA ARG A 410 2.47 -16.74 -9.67
C ARG A 410 1.92 -17.53 -8.51
N THR A 411 1.60 -16.80 -7.44
CA THR A 411 1.04 -17.40 -6.22
C THR A 411 -0.05 -16.51 -5.65
N ILE A 412 -0.98 -17.13 -4.94
CA ILE A 412 -1.85 -16.47 -3.98
C ILE A 412 -1.20 -16.66 -2.62
N GLU A 413 -1.02 -15.57 -1.89
CA GLU A 413 -0.33 -15.56 -0.61
C GLU A 413 -1.33 -15.26 0.51
N PHE A 414 -1.40 -16.13 1.51
CA PHE A 414 -2.14 -15.94 2.76
C PHE A 414 -1.16 -15.44 3.83
N ARG A 415 -1.45 -14.28 4.44
CA ARG A 415 -0.51 -13.55 5.30
C ARG A 415 -1.00 -13.31 6.73
N GLN A 416 -2.23 -13.71 7.04
CA GLN A 416 -2.85 -13.33 8.30
C GLN A 416 -2.31 -14.11 9.50
N HIS A 417 -1.74 -15.30 9.28
CA HIS A 417 -1.35 -16.16 10.40
C HIS A 417 -0.17 -15.54 11.17
N PRO A 418 -0.30 -15.37 12.49
CA PRO A 418 0.82 -14.99 13.33
C PRO A 418 1.80 -16.15 13.47
N SER A 419 2.77 -16.02 14.35
CA SER A 419 3.62 -17.12 14.78
C SER A 419 2.78 -18.29 15.29
N ILE A 420 3.24 -19.51 15.05
CA ILE A 420 2.55 -20.75 15.39
C ILE A 420 3.35 -21.53 16.43
N GLU A 421 2.64 -22.18 17.36
CA GLU A 421 3.25 -22.93 18.46
C GLU A 421 3.47 -24.41 18.14
N SER A 422 2.72 -24.98 17.18
CA SER A 422 2.79 -26.40 16.87
C SER A 422 2.81 -26.71 15.37
N TYR A 423 3.45 -27.82 14.98
CA TYR A 423 3.41 -28.28 13.59
C TYR A 423 1.99 -28.62 13.13
N GLU A 424 1.15 -29.16 13.99
CA GLU A 424 -0.24 -29.48 13.67
C GLU A 424 -1.04 -28.22 13.24
N ASP A 425 -0.84 -27.09 13.91
CA ASP A 425 -1.43 -25.80 13.48
C ASP A 425 -0.90 -25.37 12.11
N PHE A 426 0.41 -25.51 11.85
CA PHE A 426 1.00 -25.21 10.54
C PHE A 426 0.38 -26.07 9.44
N GLU A 427 0.38 -27.38 9.63
CA GLU A 427 -0.15 -28.32 8.66
C GLU A 427 -1.61 -28.03 8.34
N ASN A 428 -2.43 -27.86 9.37
CA ASN A 428 -3.85 -27.57 9.22
C ASN A 428 -4.11 -26.26 8.46
N PHE A 429 -3.34 -25.22 8.78
CA PHE A 429 -3.50 -23.94 8.08
C PHE A 429 -3.04 -24.02 6.62
N ILE A 430 -1.93 -24.71 6.33
CA ILE A 430 -1.45 -24.95 4.96
C ILE A 430 -2.51 -25.70 4.15
N LEU A 431 -3.04 -26.79 4.72
CA LEU A 431 -4.09 -27.59 4.08
C LEU A 431 -5.36 -26.75 3.83
N LEU A 432 -5.78 -25.93 4.80
CA LEU A 432 -6.91 -25.05 4.62
C LEU A 432 -6.69 -24.05 3.48
N CYS A 433 -5.52 -23.41 3.40
CA CYS A 433 -5.16 -22.50 2.30
C CYS A 433 -5.16 -23.20 0.94
N TYR A 434 -4.63 -24.43 0.89
CA TYR A 434 -4.63 -25.24 -0.33
C TYR A 434 -6.05 -25.54 -0.81
N TYR A 435 -6.91 -26.11 0.05
CA TYR A 435 -8.28 -26.44 -0.30
C TYR A 435 -9.16 -25.20 -0.52
N PHE A 436 -8.82 -24.07 0.09
CA PHE A 436 -9.48 -22.79 -0.18
C PHE A 436 -9.33 -22.41 -1.67
N VAL A 437 -8.11 -22.48 -2.21
CA VAL A 437 -7.86 -22.16 -3.61
C VAL A 437 -8.50 -23.22 -4.52
N GLU A 438 -8.33 -24.50 -4.23
CA GLU A 438 -8.93 -25.60 -4.98
C GLU A 438 -10.46 -25.50 -5.03
N TYR A 439 -11.10 -25.21 -3.90
CA TYR A 439 -12.54 -25.01 -3.84
C TYR A 439 -13.00 -23.87 -4.75
N ALA A 440 -12.33 -22.72 -4.68
CA ALA A 440 -12.70 -21.55 -5.48
C ALA A 440 -12.53 -21.79 -6.98
N VAL A 441 -11.48 -22.48 -7.40
CA VAL A 441 -11.21 -22.81 -8.80
C VAL A 441 -12.25 -23.81 -9.37
N ASN A 442 -12.67 -24.76 -8.56
CA ASN A 442 -13.63 -25.79 -8.96
C ASN A 442 -15.09 -25.36 -8.88
N ASN A 443 -15.37 -24.11 -8.42
CA ASN A 443 -16.72 -23.60 -8.26
C ASN A 443 -16.96 -22.29 -9.00
N LEU A 444 -18.23 -21.99 -9.26
CA LEU A 444 -18.63 -20.72 -9.87
C LEU A 444 -18.45 -19.55 -8.89
N VAL A 445 -18.13 -18.36 -9.40
CA VAL A 445 -18.03 -17.12 -8.61
C VAL A 445 -19.28 -16.88 -7.77
N SER A 446 -20.48 -17.14 -8.33
CA SER A 446 -21.76 -16.99 -7.61
C SER A 446 -21.90 -17.94 -6.43
N LYS A 447 -21.32 -19.14 -6.51
CA LYS A 447 -21.28 -20.07 -5.39
C LYS A 447 -20.30 -19.60 -4.32
N CYS A 448 -19.10 -19.19 -4.71
CA CYS A 448 -18.07 -18.69 -3.78
C CYS A 448 -18.52 -17.47 -2.95
N LYS A 449 -19.45 -16.66 -3.46
CA LYS A 449 -20.07 -15.54 -2.71
C LYS A 449 -20.85 -15.97 -1.47
N ASN A 450 -21.31 -17.21 -1.40
CA ASN A 450 -22.18 -17.70 -0.34
C ASN A 450 -21.61 -18.94 0.37
N SER A 451 -20.37 -19.32 0.04
CA SER A 451 -19.75 -20.51 0.60
C SER A 451 -19.07 -20.21 1.95
N THR A 452 -19.03 -21.19 2.81
CA THR A 452 -18.44 -21.15 4.15
C THR A 452 -17.11 -21.92 4.20
N LEU A 453 -16.43 -21.91 5.35
CA LEU A 453 -15.26 -22.76 5.57
C LEU A 453 -15.63 -24.24 5.60
N GLU A 454 -16.82 -24.57 6.11
CA GLU A 454 -17.33 -25.93 6.09
C GLU A 454 -17.47 -26.45 4.67
N ASP A 455 -17.96 -25.64 3.72
CA ASP A 455 -18.07 -26.03 2.31
C ASP A 455 -16.67 -26.34 1.71
N ILE A 456 -15.66 -25.56 2.08
CA ILE A 456 -14.27 -25.79 1.66
C ILE A 456 -13.77 -27.12 2.21
N VAL A 457 -13.95 -27.35 3.50
CA VAL A 457 -13.51 -28.57 4.19
C VAL A 457 -14.25 -29.80 3.68
N GLU A 458 -15.55 -29.70 3.38
CA GLU A 458 -16.31 -30.79 2.78
C GLU A 458 -15.82 -31.18 1.38
N SER A 459 -15.19 -30.26 0.66
CA SER A 459 -14.59 -30.49 -0.65
C SER A 459 -13.19 -31.12 -0.59
N ALA A 460 -12.57 -31.13 0.59
CA ALA A 460 -11.23 -31.70 0.77
C ALA A 460 -11.22 -33.22 0.59
N ASP A 461 -10.04 -33.75 0.25
CA ASP A 461 -9.82 -35.19 0.16
C ASP A 461 -10.13 -35.88 1.49
N ILE A 462 -10.61 -37.11 1.41
CA ILE A 462 -11.03 -37.90 2.59
C ILE A 462 -9.91 -37.92 3.66
N LYS A 463 -8.66 -38.00 3.26
CA LYS A 463 -7.48 -38.02 4.16
C LYS A 463 -7.40 -36.74 5.04
N HIS A 464 -7.71 -35.58 4.50
CA HIS A 464 -7.55 -34.30 5.19
C HIS A 464 -8.86 -33.74 5.76
N LYS A 465 -10.01 -34.23 5.28
CA LYS A 465 -11.33 -33.71 5.66
C LYS A 465 -11.57 -33.77 7.16
N GLU A 466 -11.36 -34.91 7.78
CA GLU A 466 -11.62 -35.09 9.21
C GLU A 466 -10.64 -34.27 10.08
N GLN A 467 -9.41 -34.11 9.63
CA GLN A 467 -8.41 -33.25 10.26
C GLN A 467 -8.85 -31.77 10.20
N LEU A 468 -9.23 -31.30 9.02
CA LEU A 468 -9.69 -29.93 8.82
C LEU A 468 -11.01 -29.62 9.53
N LYS A 469 -11.95 -30.59 9.62
CA LYS A 469 -13.18 -30.43 10.43
C LYS A 469 -12.89 -30.13 11.89
N LYS A 470 -11.89 -30.78 12.46
CA LYS A 470 -11.46 -30.52 13.85
C LYS A 470 -10.77 -29.16 13.99
N TYR A 471 -10.09 -28.74 12.95
CA TYR A 471 -9.35 -27.48 12.96
C TYR A 471 -10.24 -26.23 12.90
N ILE A 472 -11.34 -26.29 12.12
CA ILE A 472 -12.25 -25.14 11.97
C ILE A 472 -13.30 -25.03 13.08
N ASN A 473 -13.54 -26.07 13.90
CA ASN A 473 -14.48 -26.08 15.02
C ASN A 473 -13.78 -25.80 16.34
#